data_da62ebdfd907c9c2774949a34885a5b6
#
_entry.id   da62ebdfd907c9c2774949a34885a5b6
#
_cell.length_a   1.000
_cell.length_b   1.000
_cell.length_c   1.000
_cell.angle_alpha   90.00
_cell.angle_beta   90.00
_cell.angle_gamma   90.00
#
_symmetry.space_group_name_H-M   'P 1'
#
loop_
_entity.id
_entity.type
_entity.pdbx_description
1 polymer ?
#
loop_
_entity_poly.entity_id
_entity_poly.type
_entity_poly.pdbx_seq_one_letter_code
_entity_poly.pdbx_strand_id
1 'polypeptide(L)'
;REITNFLGFMNIKEQRKESEKILRDYIGFTSKAITVDSPVEGLSGGEKQGVAFGRSLYFDSDLIILDEPTMGLSIQETEKVLNFIRGLKDQNKSAIFIDHNIFHVYGTADRFIIIDRGEIVGEFLKEEISRNELIKKMIELHESGRIEVNKT
;
A
#
# COMPACT_ATOMS: atom_id res chain seq x y z
N ARG A 1 10.20 16.06 -6.48
CA ARG A 1 11.57 16.63 -6.54
C ARG A 1 12.05 16.50 -7.97
N GLU A 2 12.25 17.64 -8.64
CA GLU A 2 12.75 17.65 -10.02
C GLU A 2 14.25 17.38 -10.04
N ILE A 3 14.70 16.55 -10.99
CA ILE A 3 16.13 16.35 -11.22
C ILE A 3 16.61 17.49 -12.09
N THR A 4 17.42 18.38 -11.53
CA THR A 4 17.99 19.53 -12.23
C THR A 4 19.46 19.31 -12.55
N ASN A 5 19.96 19.96 -13.62
CA ASN A 5 21.38 20.04 -13.92
C ASN A 5 22.08 21.09 -13.04
N PHE A 6 23.40 21.23 -13.18
CA PHE A 6 24.22 22.21 -12.44
C PHE A 6 23.73 23.67 -12.55
N LEU A 7 23.05 24.02 -13.65
CA LEU A 7 22.50 25.36 -13.89
C LEU A 7 21.05 25.54 -13.42
N GLY A 8 20.47 24.54 -12.74
CA GLY A 8 19.10 24.58 -12.25
C GLY A 8 18.01 24.26 -13.29
N PHE A 9 18.40 23.92 -14.54
CA PHE A 9 17.43 23.49 -15.55
C PHE A 9 17.06 22.01 -15.39
N MET A 10 15.80 21.67 -15.72
CA MET A 10 15.31 20.30 -15.68
C MET A 10 16.16 19.36 -16.55
N ASN A 11 16.69 18.28 -15.95
CA ASN A 11 17.40 17.24 -16.67
C ASN A 11 16.42 16.13 -17.10
N ILE A 12 15.72 16.36 -18.22
CA ILE A 12 14.70 15.45 -18.74
C ILE A 12 15.27 14.04 -19.00
N LYS A 13 16.51 13.93 -19.45
CA LYS A 13 17.15 12.65 -19.75
C LYS A 13 17.34 11.80 -18.49
N GLU A 14 17.79 12.42 -17.41
CA GLU A 14 17.99 11.75 -16.13
C GLU A 14 16.64 11.42 -15.46
N GLN A 15 15.66 12.33 -15.55
CA GLN A 15 14.30 12.07 -15.09
C GLN A 15 13.69 10.87 -15.79
N ARG A 16 13.81 10.76 -17.11
CA ARG A 16 13.34 9.59 -17.86
C ARG A 16 13.99 8.29 -17.40
N LYS A 17 15.30 8.28 -17.26
CA LYS A 17 16.06 7.12 -16.82
C LYS A 17 15.63 6.66 -15.43
N GLU A 18 15.45 7.59 -14.49
CA GLU A 18 15.01 7.29 -13.14
C GLU A 18 13.55 6.80 -13.13
N SER A 19 12.66 7.42 -13.91
CA SER A 19 11.29 6.96 -14.07
C SER A 19 11.21 5.56 -14.69
N GLU A 20 12.01 5.25 -15.70
CA GLU A 20 12.09 3.91 -16.29
C GLU A 20 12.56 2.85 -15.28
N LYS A 21 13.52 3.22 -14.42
CA LYS A 21 13.99 2.36 -13.34
C LYS A 21 12.86 2.07 -12.33
N ILE A 22 12.14 3.10 -11.89
CA ILE A 22 11.01 2.95 -10.97
C ILE A 22 9.91 2.08 -11.58
N LEU A 23 9.54 2.33 -12.85
CA LEU A 23 8.54 1.52 -13.56
C LEU A 23 8.94 0.04 -13.61
N ARG A 24 10.21 -0.25 -13.86
CA ARG A 24 10.72 -1.61 -13.98
C ARG A 24 10.87 -2.32 -12.64
N ASP A 25 11.53 -1.66 -11.68
CA ASP A 25 12.01 -2.31 -10.47
C ASP A 25 10.91 -2.40 -9.39
N TYR A 26 10.01 -1.42 -9.34
CA TYR A 26 9.02 -1.32 -8.27
C TYR A 26 7.59 -1.62 -8.71
N ILE A 27 7.24 -1.33 -9.94
CA ILE A 27 5.86 -1.50 -10.38
C ILE A 27 5.57 -2.94 -10.77
N GLY A 28 6.55 -3.68 -11.33
CA GLY A 28 6.37 -5.09 -11.70
C GLY A 28 5.15 -5.37 -12.63
N PHE A 29 4.34 -4.33 -12.88
CA PHE A 29 3.17 -4.31 -13.74
C PHE A 29 3.60 -4.08 -15.19
N THR A 30 4.61 -4.78 -15.63
CA THR A 30 5.14 -4.58 -16.97
C THR A 30 4.20 -5.19 -18.02
N SER A 31 3.14 -4.47 -18.32
CA SER A 31 2.72 -4.42 -19.70
C SER A 31 3.87 -3.78 -20.49
N LYS A 32 4.42 -4.47 -21.48
CA LYS A 32 5.46 -3.90 -22.36
C LYS A 32 4.97 -2.65 -23.12
N ALA A 33 3.69 -2.30 -22.96
CA ALA A 33 3.01 -1.18 -23.59
C ALA A 33 3.15 0.14 -22.80
N ILE A 34 3.54 0.10 -21.51
CA ILE A 34 3.66 1.31 -20.69
C ILE A 34 5.08 1.84 -20.77
N THR A 35 5.19 3.09 -21.13
CA THR A 35 6.44 3.85 -21.16
C THR A 35 6.33 5.06 -20.24
N VAL A 36 7.44 5.71 -19.96
CA VAL A 36 7.48 6.96 -19.18
C VAL A 36 6.70 8.11 -19.82
N ASP A 37 6.36 7.99 -21.09
CA ASP A 37 5.57 8.97 -21.85
C ASP A 37 4.08 8.62 -21.91
N SER A 38 3.68 7.48 -21.36
CA SER A 38 2.28 7.04 -21.39
C SER A 38 1.43 7.98 -20.53
N PRO A 39 0.31 8.52 -21.06
CA PRO A 39 -0.61 9.34 -20.28
C PRO A 39 -1.23 8.50 -19.15
N VAL A 40 -1.27 9.06 -17.94
CA VAL A 40 -1.79 8.36 -16.76
C VAL A 40 -3.29 8.04 -16.89
N GLU A 41 -4.03 8.87 -17.63
CA GLU A 41 -5.45 8.66 -17.88
C GLU A 41 -5.72 7.32 -18.59
N GLY A 42 -4.83 6.91 -19.50
CA GLY A 42 -4.94 5.66 -20.27
C GLY A 42 -4.52 4.40 -19.52
N LEU A 43 -4.00 4.52 -18.32
CA LEU A 43 -3.55 3.39 -17.52
C LEU A 43 -4.72 2.66 -16.85
N SER A 44 -4.60 1.33 -16.71
CA SER A 44 -5.52 0.51 -15.89
C SER A 44 -5.45 0.91 -14.42
N GLY A 45 -6.40 0.45 -13.60
CA GLY A 45 -6.40 0.69 -12.16
C GLY A 45 -5.11 0.24 -11.48
N GLY A 46 -4.66 -0.99 -11.76
CA GLY A 46 -3.41 -1.52 -11.20
C GLY A 46 -2.17 -0.76 -11.65
N GLU A 47 -2.13 -0.30 -12.89
CA GLU A 47 -1.03 0.52 -13.42
C GLU A 47 -0.97 1.90 -12.74
N LYS A 48 -2.12 2.54 -12.51
CA LYS A 48 -2.20 3.78 -11.74
C LYS A 48 -1.73 3.59 -10.31
N GLN A 49 -2.13 2.50 -9.65
CA GLN A 49 -1.64 2.13 -8.32
C GLN A 49 -0.12 1.96 -8.32
N GLY A 50 0.42 1.23 -9.30
CA GLY A 50 1.86 1.05 -9.45
C GLY A 50 2.62 2.39 -9.56
N VAL A 51 2.12 3.33 -10.36
CA VAL A 51 2.70 4.67 -10.46
C VAL A 51 2.67 5.40 -9.12
N ALA A 52 1.56 5.29 -8.35
CA ALA A 52 1.45 5.89 -7.02
C ALA A 52 2.49 5.31 -6.04
N PHE A 53 2.68 3.99 -6.05
CA PHE A 53 3.71 3.32 -5.23
C PHE A 53 5.12 3.73 -5.63
N GLY A 54 5.41 3.73 -6.93
CA GLY A 54 6.70 4.19 -7.44
C GLY A 54 7.03 5.62 -7.01
N ARG A 55 6.04 6.51 -7.01
CA ARG A 55 6.19 7.89 -6.51
C ARG A 55 6.54 7.93 -5.03
N SER A 56 5.85 7.16 -4.18
CA SER A 56 6.12 7.14 -2.73
C SER A 56 7.55 6.69 -2.42
N LEU A 57 8.05 5.70 -3.15
CA LEU A 57 9.43 5.24 -3.03
C LEU A 57 10.44 6.26 -3.56
N TYR A 58 10.16 6.90 -4.69
CA TYR A 58 11.03 7.94 -5.25
C TYR A 58 11.22 9.13 -4.31
N PHE A 59 10.17 9.51 -3.58
CA PHE A 59 10.25 10.58 -2.58
C PHE A 59 10.85 10.13 -1.25
N ASP A 60 11.23 8.85 -1.15
CA ASP A 60 11.85 8.24 0.03
C ASP A 60 11.03 8.45 1.32
N SER A 61 9.71 8.26 1.19
CA SER A 61 8.78 8.41 2.30
C SER A 61 9.01 7.32 3.35
N ASP A 62 9.13 7.69 4.62
CA ASP A 62 9.27 6.75 5.74
C ASP A 62 7.95 6.05 6.08
N LEU A 63 6.82 6.73 5.84
CA LEU A 63 5.47 6.22 6.06
C LEU A 63 4.64 6.35 4.79
N ILE A 64 3.99 5.25 4.40
CA ILE A 64 3.10 5.18 3.24
C ILE A 64 1.70 4.81 3.73
N ILE A 65 0.70 5.62 3.36
CA ILE A 65 -0.71 5.34 3.68
C ILE A 65 -1.38 4.79 2.41
N LEU A 66 -1.99 3.64 2.54
CA LEU A 66 -2.62 2.87 1.47
C LEU A 66 -4.09 2.62 1.84
N ASP A 67 -4.96 3.33 1.17
CA ASP A 67 -6.41 3.23 1.38
C ASP A 67 -7.03 2.40 0.24
N GLU A 68 -7.55 1.23 0.58
CA GLU A 68 -8.12 0.22 -0.32
C GLU A 68 -7.28 -0.05 -1.59
N PRO A 69 -5.95 -0.28 -1.47
CA PRO A 69 -5.06 -0.35 -2.63
C PRO A 69 -5.30 -1.58 -3.52
N THR A 70 -6.11 -2.53 -3.08
CA THR A 70 -6.44 -3.76 -3.83
C THR A 70 -7.80 -3.71 -4.52
N MET A 71 -8.56 -2.63 -4.33
CA MET A 71 -9.91 -2.51 -4.88
C MET A 71 -9.90 -2.48 -6.41
N GLY A 72 -10.72 -3.34 -7.02
CA GLY A 72 -10.88 -3.40 -8.48
C GLY A 72 -9.70 -4.03 -9.23
N LEU A 73 -8.74 -4.64 -8.54
CA LEU A 73 -7.60 -5.32 -9.11
C LEU A 73 -7.90 -6.81 -9.38
N SER A 74 -7.25 -7.38 -10.38
CA SER A 74 -7.20 -8.82 -10.58
C SER A 74 -6.44 -9.52 -9.44
N ILE A 75 -6.60 -10.83 -9.28
CA ILE A 75 -5.88 -11.61 -8.26
C ILE A 75 -4.36 -11.41 -8.37
N GLN A 76 -3.82 -11.41 -9.60
CA GLN A 76 -2.38 -11.25 -9.82
C GLN A 76 -1.88 -9.85 -9.45
N GLU A 77 -2.66 -8.83 -9.75
CA GLU A 77 -2.33 -7.44 -9.37
C GLU A 77 -2.43 -7.25 -7.86
N THR A 78 -3.46 -7.81 -7.24
CA THR A 78 -3.62 -7.81 -5.77
C THR A 78 -2.39 -8.41 -5.09
N GLU A 79 -1.93 -9.59 -5.50
CA GLU A 79 -0.73 -10.21 -4.93
C GLU A 79 0.52 -9.35 -5.09
N LYS A 80 0.69 -8.66 -6.21
CA LYS A 80 1.80 -7.73 -6.41
C LYS A 80 1.75 -6.56 -5.42
N VAL A 81 0.56 -5.98 -5.20
CA VAL A 81 0.35 -4.90 -4.22
C VAL A 81 0.67 -5.38 -2.81
N LEU A 82 0.15 -6.54 -2.41
CA LEU A 82 0.42 -7.10 -1.07
C LEU A 82 1.91 -7.42 -0.88
N ASN A 83 2.58 -7.94 -1.90
CA ASN A 83 4.03 -8.18 -1.86
C ASN A 83 4.82 -6.87 -1.77
N PHE A 84 4.40 -5.82 -2.48
CA PHE A 84 4.98 -4.51 -2.33
C PHE A 84 4.89 -4.00 -0.89
N ILE A 85 3.70 -4.09 -0.26
CA ILE A 85 3.50 -3.64 1.13
C ILE A 85 4.39 -4.43 2.10
N ARG A 86 4.46 -5.76 1.95
CA ARG A 86 5.34 -6.61 2.79
C ARG A 86 6.81 -6.23 2.65
N GLY A 87 7.26 -5.92 1.42
CA GLY A 87 8.64 -5.53 1.12
C GLY A 87 9.05 -4.14 1.64
N LEU A 88 8.12 -3.29 2.08
CA LEU A 88 8.43 -1.99 2.68
C LEU A 88 9.26 -2.15 3.97
N LYS A 89 8.97 -3.18 4.74
CA LYS A 89 9.70 -3.51 5.98
C LYS A 89 11.19 -3.74 5.74
N ASP A 90 11.54 -4.44 4.66
CA ASP A 90 12.93 -4.71 4.28
C ASP A 90 13.69 -3.43 3.88
N GLN A 91 12.95 -2.37 3.56
CA GLN A 91 13.46 -1.05 3.24
C GLN A 91 13.41 -0.08 4.43
N ASN A 92 13.16 -0.57 5.65
CA ASN A 92 12.97 0.22 6.88
C ASN A 92 11.85 1.28 6.74
N LYS A 93 10.81 0.97 5.96
CA LYS A 93 9.65 1.84 5.76
C LYS A 93 8.44 1.28 6.49
N SER A 94 7.55 2.17 6.91
CA SER A 94 6.29 1.83 7.56
C SER A 94 5.11 2.04 6.60
N ALA A 95 4.04 1.25 6.79
CA ALA A 95 2.81 1.44 6.04
C ALA A 95 1.58 1.43 6.97
N ILE A 96 0.60 2.27 6.66
CA ILE A 96 -0.78 2.13 7.15
C ILE A 96 -1.57 1.58 5.97
N PHE A 97 -2.11 0.38 6.14
CA PHE A 97 -2.84 -0.34 5.10
C PHE A 97 -4.29 -0.50 5.54
N ILE A 98 -5.20 0.16 4.84
CA ILE A 98 -6.64 0.11 5.08
C ILE A 98 -7.25 -0.76 3.99
N ASP A 99 -7.95 -1.82 4.37
CA ASP A 99 -8.64 -2.71 3.45
C ASP A 99 -9.80 -3.39 4.19
N HIS A 100 -10.90 -3.65 3.52
CA HIS A 100 -12.04 -4.39 4.04
C HIS A 100 -11.88 -5.91 3.90
N ASN A 101 -10.89 -6.38 3.14
CA ASN A 101 -10.58 -7.80 3.00
C ASN A 101 -9.62 -8.26 4.09
N ILE A 102 -10.18 -8.91 5.11
CA ILE A 102 -9.43 -9.41 6.26
C ILE A 102 -8.31 -10.39 5.89
N PHE A 103 -8.44 -11.12 4.78
CA PHE A 103 -7.39 -12.05 4.33
C PHE A 103 -6.16 -11.27 3.83
N HIS A 104 -6.36 -10.15 3.14
CA HIS A 104 -5.28 -9.27 2.71
C HIS A 104 -4.60 -8.62 3.91
N VAL A 105 -5.42 -8.05 4.83
CA VAL A 105 -4.93 -7.37 6.02
C VAL A 105 -4.13 -8.34 6.90
N TYR A 106 -4.73 -9.49 7.27
CA TYR A 106 -4.07 -10.45 8.16
C TYR A 106 -2.80 -11.05 7.55
N GLY A 107 -2.80 -11.28 6.24
CA GLY A 107 -1.63 -11.80 5.52
C GLY A 107 -0.46 -10.82 5.39
N THR A 108 -0.69 -9.52 5.65
CA THR A 108 0.26 -8.46 5.32
C THR A 108 0.72 -7.64 6.52
N ALA A 109 -0.19 -7.27 7.43
CA ALA A 109 0.09 -6.39 8.56
C ALA A 109 0.78 -7.11 9.73
N ASP A 110 1.55 -6.36 10.52
CA ASP A 110 2.15 -6.80 11.79
C ASP A 110 1.26 -6.43 12.99
N ARG A 111 0.41 -5.40 12.84
CA ARG A 111 -0.51 -4.89 13.88
C ARG A 111 -1.85 -4.51 13.24
N PHE A 112 -2.93 -4.75 13.96
CA PHE A 112 -4.30 -4.48 13.54
C PHE A 112 -4.91 -3.41 14.44
N ILE A 113 -5.56 -2.44 13.82
CA ILE A 113 -6.38 -1.44 14.50
C ILE A 113 -7.79 -1.54 13.91
N ILE A 114 -8.77 -1.74 14.77
CA ILE A 114 -10.18 -1.74 14.37
C ILE A 114 -10.77 -0.39 14.73
N ILE A 115 -11.33 0.28 13.73
CA ILE A 115 -12.01 1.57 13.89
C ILE A 115 -13.50 1.38 13.60
N ASP A 116 -14.35 1.82 14.52
CA ASP A 116 -15.80 1.92 14.34
C ASP A 116 -16.26 3.33 14.69
N ARG A 117 -17.06 3.93 13.82
CA ARG A 117 -17.67 5.28 14.00
C ARG A 117 -16.67 6.36 14.44
N GLY A 118 -15.43 6.28 13.96
CA GLY A 118 -14.38 7.24 14.25
C GLY A 118 -13.61 7.00 15.56
N GLU A 119 -13.91 5.93 16.27
CA GLU A 119 -13.22 5.52 17.51
C GLU A 119 -12.40 4.25 17.29
N ILE A 120 -11.24 4.16 17.94
CA ILE A 120 -10.45 2.92 17.99
C ILE A 120 -11.12 1.99 19.00
N VAL A 121 -11.61 0.86 18.53
CA VAL A 121 -12.35 -0.11 19.31
C VAL A 121 -11.58 -1.41 19.57
N GLY A 122 -10.43 -1.57 18.93
CA GLY A 122 -9.52 -2.69 19.14
C GLY A 122 -8.15 -2.45 18.55
N GLU A 123 -7.12 -2.95 19.26
CA GLU A 123 -5.73 -2.96 18.79
C GLU A 123 -5.10 -4.29 19.16
N PHE A 124 -4.45 -4.96 18.20
CA PHE A 124 -3.88 -6.29 18.37
C PHE A 124 -2.57 -6.42 17.58
N LEU A 125 -1.57 -7.03 18.18
CA LEU A 125 -0.41 -7.51 17.42
C LEU A 125 -0.78 -8.81 16.70
N LYS A 126 -0.16 -9.06 15.55
CA LYS A 126 -0.41 -10.27 14.77
C LYS A 126 -0.13 -11.56 15.53
N GLU A 127 0.87 -11.52 16.40
CA GLU A 127 1.28 -12.66 17.25
C GLU A 127 0.32 -12.94 18.41
N GLU A 128 -0.52 -11.98 18.77
CA GLU A 128 -1.45 -12.05 19.91
C GLU A 128 -2.85 -12.54 19.50
N ILE A 129 -3.18 -12.49 18.20
CA ILE A 129 -4.51 -12.80 17.73
C ILE A 129 -4.48 -13.64 16.46
N SER A 130 -5.23 -14.72 16.41
CA SER A 130 -5.43 -15.48 15.19
C SER A 130 -6.37 -14.76 14.23
N ARG A 131 -6.30 -15.10 12.93
CA ARG A 131 -7.21 -14.53 11.92
C ARG A 131 -8.68 -14.78 12.27
N ASN A 132 -9.01 -15.98 12.78
CA ASN A 132 -10.38 -16.34 13.12
C ASN A 132 -10.90 -15.55 14.33
N GLU A 133 -10.05 -15.29 15.30
CA GLU A 133 -10.37 -14.42 16.44
C GLU A 133 -10.55 -12.97 16.02
N LEU A 134 -9.70 -12.46 15.13
CA LEU A 134 -9.85 -11.11 14.59
C LEU A 134 -11.19 -10.96 13.86
N ILE A 135 -11.59 -11.94 13.04
CA ILE A 135 -12.90 -11.96 12.38
C ILE A 135 -14.04 -11.96 13.41
N LYS A 136 -13.95 -12.79 14.46
CA LYS A 136 -14.96 -12.82 15.52
C LYS A 136 -15.09 -11.47 16.21
N LYS A 137 -13.96 -10.84 16.54
CA LYS A 137 -13.95 -9.50 17.15
C LYS A 137 -14.62 -8.44 16.25
N MET A 138 -14.38 -8.48 14.96
CA MET A 138 -15.05 -7.58 14.01
C MET A 138 -16.56 -7.81 13.93
N ILE A 139 -17.02 -9.07 14.00
CA ILE A 139 -18.47 -9.39 14.01
C ILE A 139 -19.11 -8.93 15.32
N GLU A 140 -18.50 -9.25 16.47
CA GLU A 140 -18.97 -8.84 17.80
C GLU A 140 -19.14 -7.32 17.90
N LEU A 141 -18.23 -6.56 17.28
CA LEU A 141 -18.33 -5.08 17.19
C LEU A 141 -19.54 -4.63 16.40
N HIS A 142 -19.78 -5.26 15.27
CA HIS A 142 -20.91 -4.89 14.42
C HIS A 142 -22.26 -5.14 15.10
N GLU A 143 -22.35 -6.19 15.90
CA GLU A 143 -23.58 -6.58 16.61
C GLU A 143 -23.83 -5.80 17.91
N SER A 144 -22.77 -5.55 18.70
CA SER A 144 -22.87 -4.98 20.05
C SER A 144 -22.57 -3.49 20.14
N GLY A 145 -21.93 -2.93 19.14
CA GLY A 145 -21.48 -1.52 19.14
C GLY A 145 -20.37 -1.22 20.17
N ARG A 146 -19.86 -2.23 20.87
CA ARG A 146 -18.70 -2.11 21.79
C ARG A 146 -17.97 -3.45 21.93
N ILE A 147 -16.63 -3.42 21.89
CA ILE A 147 -15.79 -4.48 22.43
C ILE A 147 -15.30 -4.03 23.80
N GLU A 148 -15.34 -4.91 24.81
CA GLU A 148 -14.53 -4.73 26.00
C GLU A 148 -13.06 -4.89 25.60
N VAL A 149 -12.34 -3.78 25.49
CA VAL A 149 -10.89 -3.78 25.33
C VAL A 149 -10.31 -4.15 26.68
N ASN A 150 -9.79 -5.37 26.84
CA ASN A 150 -8.93 -5.72 27.97
C ASN A 150 -7.66 -4.85 27.85
N LYS A 151 -7.64 -3.74 28.58
CA LYS A 151 -6.42 -2.97 28.81
C LYS A 151 -5.53 -3.80 29.75
N THR A 152 -4.50 -4.41 29.20
CA THR A 152 -3.34 -4.91 29.95
C THR A 152 -2.36 -3.77 30.19
#